data_241fc03e410272a04660ed6cc127ba55
#
_entry.id   241fc03e410272a04660ed6cc127ba55
#
_cell.length_a   1.000
_cell.length_b   1.000
_cell.length_c   1.000
_cell.angle_alpha   90.00
_cell.angle_beta   90.00
_cell.angle_gamma   90.00
#
_symmetry.space_group_name_H-M   'P 1'
#
loop_
_entity.id
_entity.type
_entity.pdbx_description
1 polymer ?
#
loop_
_entity_poly.entity_id
_entity_poly.type
_entity_poly.pdbx_seq_one_letter_code
_entity_poly.pdbx_strand_id
1 'polypeptide(L)'
;MLEVKTISAEDTYEIRHRILRPHQSIEQCKYEEDHAEGSFHLGVFYDETLISIASFSPQSQPLLTEAPAYRLRGMATLEGYRDQKAGSTLIKHAEHKLAESGVQAVWCNARHHVKGYYAKLGWKELGEPFDIPGIGNHIVMYKTLRTSR
;
A
#
# COMPACT_ATOMS: atom_id res chain seq x y z
N MET A 1 -4.00 18.44 11.17
CA MET A 1 -4.83 17.25 11.43
C MET A 1 -4.86 16.36 10.22
N LEU A 2 -4.76 15.06 10.42
CA LEU A 2 -4.74 14.09 9.32
C LEU A 2 -6.16 13.63 9.00
N GLU A 3 -6.44 13.51 7.70
CA GLU A 3 -7.72 13.01 7.24
C GLU A 3 -7.50 11.99 6.12
N VAL A 4 -8.07 10.80 6.24
CA VAL A 4 -7.97 9.76 5.22
C VAL A 4 -9.18 9.85 4.30
N LYS A 5 -8.93 9.85 2.99
CA LYS A 5 -10.00 9.90 1.99
C LYS A 5 -9.73 8.91 0.86
N THR A 6 -10.80 8.44 0.24
CA THR A 6 -10.69 7.72 -1.03
C THR A 6 -10.36 8.74 -2.12
N ILE A 7 -9.36 8.42 -2.93
CA ILE A 7 -8.91 9.29 -4.02
C ILE A 7 -8.92 8.51 -5.32
N SER A 8 -8.73 9.20 -6.44
CA SER A 8 -8.63 8.54 -7.74
C SER A 8 -7.23 8.00 -7.98
N ALA A 9 -7.09 7.09 -8.94
CA ALA A 9 -5.78 6.62 -9.36
C ALA A 9 -4.91 7.79 -9.82
N GLU A 10 -5.50 8.70 -10.58
CA GLU A 10 -4.82 9.88 -11.11
C GLU A 10 -4.22 10.74 -10.00
N ASP A 11 -4.90 10.83 -8.87
CA ASP A 11 -4.40 11.61 -7.72
C ASP A 11 -3.13 11.04 -7.13
N THR A 12 -2.81 9.76 -7.39
CA THR A 12 -1.61 9.11 -6.84
C THR A 12 -0.36 9.32 -7.68
N TYR A 13 -0.51 9.69 -8.96
CA TYR A 13 0.59 9.64 -9.91
C TYR A 13 1.75 10.57 -9.54
N GLU A 14 1.46 11.77 -9.12
CA GLU A 14 2.52 12.74 -8.78
C GLU A 14 3.40 12.26 -7.62
N ILE A 15 2.77 11.79 -6.54
CA ILE A 15 3.52 11.32 -5.37
C ILE A 15 4.24 10.00 -5.68
N ARG A 16 3.62 9.09 -6.44
CA ARG A 16 4.30 7.88 -6.89
C ARG A 16 5.57 8.23 -7.65
N HIS A 17 5.47 9.16 -8.58
CA HIS A 17 6.60 9.57 -9.39
C HIS A 17 7.68 10.20 -8.53
N ARG A 18 7.31 11.18 -7.73
CA ARG A 18 8.27 11.94 -6.93
C ARG A 18 9.01 11.09 -5.89
N ILE A 19 8.30 10.19 -5.22
CA ILE A 19 8.84 9.46 -4.07
C ILE A 19 9.36 8.08 -4.46
N LEU A 20 8.63 7.35 -5.28
CA LEU A 20 8.95 5.95 -5.57
C LEU A 20 9.75 5.76 -6.84
N ARG A 21 9.53 6.59 -7.85
CA ARG A 21 10.12 6.40 -9.18
C ARG A 21 10.58 7.71 -9.81
N PRO A 22 11.43 8.47 -9.10
CA PRO A 22 11.84 9.79 -9.61
C PRO A 22 12.66 9.74 -10.89
N HIS A 23 13.26 8.58 -11.21
CA HIS A 23 14.07 8.41 -12.40
C HIS A 23 13.31 7.83 -13.59
N GLN A 24 12.00 7.63 -13.42
CA GLN A 24 11.13 7.10 -14.47
C GLN A 24 10.16 8.18 -14.94
N SER A 25 9.46 7.92 -16.04
CA SER A 25 8.42 8.84 -16.51
C SER A 25 7.16 8.69 -15.67
N ILE A 26 6.31 9.70 -15.73
CA ILE A 26 5.02 9.62 -15.02
C ILE A 26 4.15 8.49 -15.57
N GLU A 27 4.30 8.17 -16.86
CA GLU A 27 3.57 7.05 -17.45
C GLU A 27 3.91 5.72 -16.78
N GLN A 28 5.16 5.56 -16.36
CA GLN A 28 5.60 4.34 -15.67
C GLN A 28 5.09 4.27 -14.23
N CYS A 29 4.46 5.32 -13.72
CA CYS A 29 3.84 5.34 -12.41
C CYS A 29 2.37 4.91 -12.45
N LYS A 30 1.83 4.66 -13.62
CA LYS A 30 0.48 4.14 -13.79
C LYS A 30 0.55 2.62 -13.72
N TYR A 31 -0.25 2.04 -12.84
CA TYR A 31 -0.27 0.59 -12.69
C TYR A 31 -1.43 0.01 -13.47
N GLU A 32 -1.22 -1.18 -14.02
CA GLU A 32 -2.22 -1.85 -14.83
C GLU A 32 -3.52 -2.09 -14.05
N GLU A 33 -3.41 -2.41 -12.77
CA GLU A 33 -4.57 -2.72 -11.93
C GLU A 33 -5.24 -1.49 -11.31
N ASP A 34 -4.77 -0.27 -11.61
CA ASP A 34 -5.31 0.95 -10.97
C ASP A 34 -6.82 1.13 -11.17
N HIS A 35 -7.34 0.71 -12.31
CA HIS A 35 -8.75 0.85 -12.64
C HIS A 35 -9.49 -0.49 -12.68
N ALA A 36 -8.87 -1.56 -12.17
CA ALA A 36 -9.51 -2.86 -12.13
C ALA A 36 -10.69 -2.83 -11.15
N GLU A 37 -11.68 -3.69 -11.41
CA GLU A 37 -12.83 -3.79 -10.53
C GLU A 37 -12.39 -4.15 -9.11
N GLY A 38 -12.91 -3.42 -8.13
CA GLY A 38 -12.56 -3.63 -6.72
C GLY A 38 -11.33 -2.88 -6.26
N SER A 39 -10.57 -2.30 -7.17
CA SER A 39 -9.40 -1.50 -6.80
C SER A 39 -9.83 -0.16 -6.21
N PHE A 40 -9.06 0.31 -5.23
CA PHE A 40 -9.30 1.63 -4.66
C PHE A 40 -7.98 2.25 -4.20
N HIS A 41 -8.01 3.55 -4.02
CA HIS A 41 -6.83 4.32 -3.63
C HIS A 41 -7.19 5.18 -2.43
N LEU A 42 -6.27 5.27 -1.48
CA LEU A 42 -6.45 6.09 -0.29
C LEU A 42 -5.39 7.17 -0.25
N GLY A 43 -5.78 8.33 0.24
CA GLY A 43 -4.87 9.42 0.49
C GLY A 43 -5.04 9.95 1.89
N VAL A 44 -3.95 10.42 2.48
CA VAL A 44 -3.97 11.13 3.74
C VAL A 44 -3.72 12.60 3.45
N PHE A 45 -4.58 13.44 3.97
CA PHE A 45 -4.48 14.89 3.82
C PHE A 45 -4.10 15.51 5.15
N TYR A 46 -3.15 16.43 5.10
CA TYR A 46 -2.79 17.28 6.22
C TYR A 46 -3.26 18.68 5.84
N ASP A 47 -4.30 19.15 6.52
CA ASP A 47 -4.89 20.48 6.22
C ASP A 47 -5.08 20.73 4.72
N GLU A 48 -5.75 19.82 4.03
CA GLU A 48 -6.07 19.91 2.60
C GLU A 48 -4.93 19.58 1.64
N THR A 49 -3.73 19.30 2.16
CA THR A 49 -2.61 18.88 1.31
C THR A 49 -2.51 17.35 1.31
N LEU A 50 -2.51 16.75 0.13
CA LEU A 50 -2.31 15.31 0.00
C LEU A 50 -0.84 14.99 0.28
N ILE A 51 -0.59 14.23 1.35
CA ILE A 51 0.78 13.96 1.81
C ILE A 51 1.17 12.49 1.75
N SER A 52 0.20 11.58 1.69
CA SER A 52 0.50 10.14 1.66
C SER A 52 -0.54 9.43 0.83
N ILE A 53 -0.11 8.36 0.14
CA ILE A 53 -0.96 7.59 -0.76
C ILE A 53 -0.69 6.11 -0.61
N ALA A 54 -1.67 5.30 -0.97
CA ALA A 54 -1.51 3.87 -1.18
C ALA A 54 -2.64 3.36 -2.04
N SER A 55 -2.37 2.29 -2.77
CA SER A 55 -3.34 1.68 -3.69
C SER A 55 -3.56 0.23 -3.33
N PHE A 56 -4.79 -0.24 -3.49
CA PHE A 56 -5.21 -1.58 -3.12
C PHE A 56 -5.99 -2.20 -4.27
N SER A 57 -5.65 -3.45 -4.61
CA SER A 57 -6.35 -4.16 -5.67
C SER A 57 -6.55 -5.61 -5.30
N PRO A 58 -7.67 -6.23 -5.75
CA PRO A 58 -7.88 -7.66 -5.55
C PRO A 58 -6.77 -8.44 -6.24
N GLN A 59 -6.00 -9.18 -5.49
CA GLN A 59 -4.94 -10.00 -6.07
C GLN A 59 -4.53 -11.09 -5.08
N SER A 60 -4.60 -12.35 -5.52
CA SER A 60 -4.14 -13.47 -4.69
C SER A 60 -2.62 -13.51 -4.67
N GLN A 61 -2.07 -14.12 -3.62
CA GLN A 61 -0.63 -14.35 -3.48
C GLN A 61 -0.45 -15.86 -3.36
N PRO A 62 0.37 -16.48 -4.23
CA PRO A 62 0.48 -17.95 -4.25
C PRO A 62 0.82 -18.60 -2.90
N LEU A 63 1.53 -17.89 -2.03
CA LEU A 63 1.93 -18.43 -0.74
C LEU A 63 0.89 -18.20 0.36
N LEU A 64 -0.17 -17.42 0.08
CA LEU A 64 -1.25 -17.19 1.04
C LEU A 64 -2.39 -18.16 0.81
N THR A 65 -2.89 -18.73 1.91
CA THR A 65 -4.07 -19.60 1.86
C THR A 65 -5.36 -18.81 2.09
N GLU A 66 -5.27 -17.67 2.74
CA GLU A 66 -6.44 -16.81 3.02
C GLU A 66 -6.92 -16.13 1.73
N ALA A 67 -8.23 -16.17 1.51
CA ALA A 67 -8.85 -15.57 0.34
C ALA A 67 -10.26 -15.11 0.71
N PRO A 68 -10.75 -14.02 0.12
CA PRO A 68 -10.07 -13.16 -0.85
C PRO A 68 -8.96 -12.33 -0.22
N ALA A 69 -7.97 -11.99 -1.04
CA ALA A 69 -6.84 -11.18 -0.63
C ALA A 69 -6.70 -9.95 -1.51
N TYR A 70 -6.14 -8.89 -0.93
CA TYR A 70 -5.83 -7.65 -1.65
C TYR A 70 -4.34 -7.39 -1.59
N ARG A 71 -3.83 -6.75 -2.63
CA ARG A 71 -2.43 -6.31 -2.68
C ARG A 71 -2.36 -4.81 -2.44
N LEU A 72 -1.44 -4.41 -1.56
CA LEU A 72 -1.06 -3.02 -1.34
C LEU A 72 0.09 -2.69 -2.27
N ARG A 73 -0.02 -1.57 -2.99
CA ARG A 73 1.04 -1.05 -3.86
C ARG A 73 1.11 0.46 -3.79
N GLY A 74 2.27 0.98 -4.19
CA GLY A 74 2.40 2.43 -4.38
C GLY A 74 2.25 3.24 -3.11
N MET A 75 2.67 2.69 -1.98
CA MET A 75 2.62 3.43 -0.72
C MET A 75 3.78 4.40 -0.64
N ALA A 76 3.46 5.66 -0.41
CA ALA A 76 4.47 6.71 -0.35
C ALA A 76 3.97 7.89 0.47
N THR A 77 4.89 8.54 1.17
CA THR A 77 4.62 9.76 1.94
C THR A 77 5.61 10.83 1.53
N LEU A 78 5.14 12.06 1.36
CA LEU A 78 6.00 13.17 0.99
C LEU A 78 7.06 13.43 2.07
N GLU A 79 8.25 13.83 1.62
CA GLU A 79 9.32 14.26 2.52
C GLU A 79 8.80 15.44 3.36
N GLY A 80 9.19 15.50 4.59
CA GLY A 80 8.72 16.54 5.51
C GLY A 80 7.45 16.19 6.25
N TYR A 81 6.77 15.12 5.83
CA TYR A 81 5.55 14.65 6.51
C TYR A 81 5.68 13.24 7.06
N ARG A 82 6.87 12.64 6.97
CA ARG A 82 7.06 11.23 7.38
C ARG A 82 6.92 11.00 8.88
N ASP A 83 7.12 12.02 9.68
CA ASP A 83 6.96 11.97 11.13
C ASP A 83 5.52 12.17 11.59
N GLN A 84 4.58 12.38 10.68
CA GLN A 84 3.17 12.60 11.00
C GLN A 84 2.38 11.29 11.15
N LYS A 85 3.02 10.15 10.96
CA LYS A 85 2.37 8.84 11.03
C LYS A 85 1.26 8.66 10.00
N ALA A 86 1.35 9.37 8.87
CA ALA A 86 0.34 9.30 7.83
C ALA A 86 0.23 7.89 7.25
N GLY A 87 1.37 7.23 7.00
CA GLY A 87 1.37 5.89 6.43
C GLY A 87 0.69 4.87 7.32
N SER A 88 0.99 4.87 8.63
CA SER A 88 0.36 3.93 9.55
C SER A 88 -1.12 4.21 9.70
N THR A 89 -1.52 5.47 9.69
CA THR A 89 -2.92 5.88 9.73
C THR A 89 -3.66 5.34 8.50
N LEU A 90 -3.04 5.48 7.33
CA LEU A 90 -3.59 5.00 6.07
C LEU A 90 -3.76 3.49 6.07
N ILE A 91 -2.74 2.75 6.49
CA ILE A 91 -2.78 1.29 6.52
C ILE A 91 -3.86 0.78 7.46
N LYS A 92 -3.97 1.35 8.65
CA LYS A 92 -5.00 0.94 9.61
C LYS A 92 -6.40 1.19 9.05
N HIS A 93 -6.59 2.32 8.40
CA HIS A 93 -7.86 2.63 7.76
C HIS A 93 -8.19 1.60 6.68
N ALA A 94 -7.21 1.26 5.86
CA ALA A 94 -7.38 0.28 4.79
C ALA A 94 -7.70 -1.11 5.34
N GLU A 95 -7.00 -1.54 6.39
CA GLU A 95 -7.23 -2.84 7.01
C GLU A 95 -8.68 -2.95 7.51
N HIS A 96 -9.17 -1.89 8.15
CA HIS A 96 -10.53 -1.86 8.65
C HIS A 96 -11.55 -1.95 7.50
N LYS A 97 -11.35 -1.14 6.46
CA LYS A 97 -12.21 -1.12 5.28
C LYS A 97 -12.25 -2.48 4.59
N LEU A 98 -11.09 -3.11 4.42
CA LEU A 98 -11.00 -4.42 3.77
C LEU A 98 -11.65 -5.50 4.62
N ALA A 99 -11.42 -5.49 5.93
CA ALA A 99 -12.03 -6.47 6.83
C ALA A 99 -13.55 -6.36 6.81
N GLU A 100 -14.10 -5.16 6.79
CA GLU A 100 -15.55 -4.95 6.71
C GLU A 100 -16.14 -5.50 5.41
N SER A 101 -15.33 -5.53 4.35
CA SER A 101 -15.76 -6.05 3.05
C SER A 101 -15.58 -7.57 2.92
N GLY A 102 -15.11 -8.24 3.97
CA GLY A 102 -14.91 -9.69 3.96
C GLY A 102 -13.57 -10.14 3.41
N VAL A 103 -12.66 -9.24 3.17
CA VAL A 103 -11.31 -9.59 2.70
C VAL A 103 -10.54 -10.25 3.85
N GLN A 104 -9.85 -11.36 3.56
CA GLN A 104 -9.20 -12.18 4.59
C GLN A 104 -7.75 -11.83 4.83
N ALA A 105 -7.09 -11.24 3.84
CA ALA A 105 -5.68 -10.88 3.98
C ALA A 105 -5.33 -9.74 3.05
N VAL A 106 -4.32 -8.97 3.44
CA VAL A 106 -3.70 -7.96 2.59
C VAL A 106 -2.20 -8.22 2.58
N TRP A 107 -1.56 -8.05 1.43
CA TRP A 107 -0.14 -8.34 1.26
C TRP A 107 0.52 -7.30 0.39
N CYS A 108 1.83 -7.25 0.47
CA CYS A 108 2.62 -6.37 -0.38
C CYS A 108 4.00 -6.99 -0.65
N ASN A 109 4.66 -6.50 -1.69
CA ASN A 109 6.06 -6.78 -1.92
C ASN A 109 6.84 -5.63 -1.28
N ALA A 110 7.29 -5.83 -0.04
CA ALA A 110 7.97 -4.80 0.71
C ALA A 110 9.45 -4.76 0.34
N ARG A 111 9.98 -3.55 0.09
CA ARG A 111 11.42 -3.39 -0.06
C ARG A 111 12.08 -3.84 1.24
N HIS A 112 13.18 -4.59 1.11
CA HIS A 112 13.81 -5.23 2.27
C HIS A 112 14.11 -4.24 3.41
N HIS A 113 14.54 -3.03 3.07
CA HIS A 113 14.92 -2.05 4.09
C HIS A 113 13.72 -1.44 4.83
N VAL A 114 12.48 -1.65 4.35
CA VAL A 114 11.29 -1.12 5.04
C VAL A 114 10.45 -2.22 5.70
N LYS A 115 10.91 -3.47 5.68
CA LYS A 115 10.12 -4.56 6.26
C LYS A 115 9.83 -4.36 7.75
N GLY A 116 10.75 -3.74 8.48
CA GLY A 116 10.53 -3.45 9.90
C GLY A 116 9.36 -2.51 10.15
N TYR A 117 9.11 -1.62 9.22
CA TYR A 117 7.97 -0.71 9.30
C TYR A 117 6.65 -1.50 9.31
N TYR A 118 6.52 -2.46 8.39
CA TYR A 118 5.32 -3.29 8.33
C TYR A 118 5.23 -4.24 9.52
N ALA A 119 6.38 -4.77 9.99
CA ALA A 119 6.38 -5.65 11.14
C ALA A 119 5.82 -4.95 12.38
N LYS A 120 6.13 -3.67 12.56
CA LYS A 120 5.59 -2.88 13.67
C LYS A 120 4.07 -2.72 13.60
N LEU A 121 3.50 -2.83 12.42
CA LEU A 121 2.06 -2.75 12.21
C LEU A 121 1.37 -4.11 12.29
N GLY A 122 2.14 -5.15 12.63
CA GLY A 122 1.61 -6.50 12.81
C GLY A 122 1.64 -7.36 11.56
N TRP A 123 2.29 -6.90 10.50
CA TRP A 123 2.45 -7.68 9.28
C TRP A 123 3.59 -8.68 9.46
N LYS A 124 3.52 -9.81 8.76
CA LYS A 124 4.49 -10.90 8.85
C LYS A 124 5.15 -11.14 7.51
N GLU A 125 6.39 -11.64 7.55
CA GLU A 125 7.10 -12.02 6.34
C GLU A 125 6.55 -13.35 5.81
N LEU A 126 6.54 -13.50 4.49
CA LEU A 126 6.03 -14.70 3.83
C LEU A 126 7.02 -15.10 2.74
N GLY A 127 7.56 -16.31 2.85
CA GLY A 127 8.51 -16.83 1.88
C GLY A 127 9.90 -16.25 2.01
N GLU A 128 10.68 -16.38 0.96
CA GLU A 128 12.08 -15.94 0.95
C GLU A 128 12.24 -14.58 0.28
N PRO A 129 13.29 -13.82 0.63
CA PRO A 129 13.59 -12.59 -0.07
C PRO A 129 13.83 -12.83 -1.56
N PHE A 130 13.49 -11.84 -2.37
CA PHE A 130 13.67 -11.91 -3.82
C PHE A 130 14.08 -10.55 -4.36
N ASP A 131 14.71 -10.57 -5.54
CA ASP A 131 15.17 -9.35 -6.17
C ASP A 131 14.21 -8.92 -7.27
N ILE A 132 13.89 -7.63 -7.31
CA ILE A 132 13.17 -7.06 -8.44
C ILE A 132 14.18 -6.24 -9.24
N PRO A 133 14.51 -6.66 -10.47
CA PRO A 133 15.52 -5.98 -11.27
C PRO A 133 15.23 -4.47 -11.39
N GLY A 134 16.25 -3.68 -11.14
CA GLY A 134 16.14 -2.21 -11.19
C GLY A 134 15.58 -1.57 -9.95
N ILE A 135 15.06 -2.35 -9.00
CA ILE A 135 14.47 -1.81 -7.77
C ILE A 135 15.19 -2.31 -6.52
N GLY A 136 15.50 -3.62 -6.46
CA GLY A 136 16.27 -4.17 -5.37
C GLY A 136 15.59 -5.33 -4.65
N ASN A 137 16.11 -5.62 -3.46
CA ASN A 137 15.69 -6.78 -2.68
C ASN A 137 14.36 -6.53 -1.97
N HIS A 138 13.47 -7.52 -2.05
CA HIS A 138 12.11 -7.44 -1.51
C HIS A 138 11.76 -8.70 -0.73
N ILE A 139 10.71 -8.59 0.08
CA ILE A 139 10.09 -9.74 0.72
C ILE A 139 8.57 -9.51 0.75
N VAL A 140 7.81 -10.59 0.57
CA VAL A 140 6.36 -10.49 0.71
C VAL A 140 6.04 -10.32 2.19
N MET A 141 5.18 -9.36 2.48
CA MET A 141 4.64 -9.17 3.83
C MET A 141 3.13 -9.19 3.76
N TYR A 142 2.50 -9.73 4.79
CA TYR A 142 1.04 -9.86 4.79
C TYR A 142 0.47 -9.70 6.18
N LYS A 143 -0.83 -9.41 6.23
CA LYS A 143 -1.58 -9.38 7.48
C LYS A 143 -2.91 -10.09 7.26
N THR A 144 -3.24 -11.01 8.13
CA THR A 144 -4.55 -11.66 8.14
C THR A 144 -5.55 -10.70 8.77
N LEU A 145 -6.68 -10.50 8.10
CA LEU A 145 -7.70 -9.58 8.55
C LEU A 145 -8.85 -10.38 9.18
N ARG A 146 -9.47 -9.80 10.20
CA ARG A 146 -10.61 -10.43 10.85
C ARG A 146 -11.80 -9.54 10.66
N THR A 147 -12.88 -10.12 10.17
CA THR A 147 -14.15 -9.41 10.09
C THR A 147 -14.69 -9.20 11.49
N SER A 148 -15.23 -8.02 11.73
CA SER A 148 -15.94 -7.72 12.95
C SER A 148 -17.23 -8.55 13.02
N ARG A 149 -17.55 -9.04 14.16
CA ARG A 149 -18.79 -9.78 14.40
C ARG A 149 -19.72 -8.99 15.25
#